data_ccbf97767deacbc1ddb88e459dbcb32f
#
_entry.id   ccbf97767deacbc1ddb88e459dbcb32f
#
_cell.length_a   1.000
_cell.length_b   1.000
_cell.length_c   1.000
_cell.angle_alpha   90.00
_cell.angle_beta   90.00
_cell.angle_gamma   90.00
#
_symmetry.space_group_name_H-M   'P 1'
#
loop_
_entity.id
_entity.type
_entity.pdbx_description
1 polymer ?
#
loop_
_entity_poly.entity_id
_entity_poly.type
_entity_poly.pdbx_seq_one_letter_code
_entity_poly.pdbx_strand_id
1 'polypeptide(L)'
;MTFPCNTKLFPLQPEIKYMSMETIYLGIVIFLFVLAIFDLVVGVSNDAVNFLQSAVGAKAASFKTILFIAGIGVFIGAALSNGMMDIARHGIYQPEHFYFAEIMCILLAVMLTDVVLLDVFNTMGMPTSTTVSMVFELLGGTFALALIKVYNSDTLGLGDLINTDKALSVIMAIFVSVAIAFFFGMLVQWLARIVFTFNYKKNMKYSIALFGGIAATSIIYFMLIKGLKDSSFMTPENKQWIHDNTALLITGFFVFFTILMQILHWCKINVFKVVVLMGTFALALAFAGNDLVNFIGVPLAGYSSFIDYTANGTAAGPHGFLMSSLLGAAKTPWYFLIGAGAIMVYALCTSKKAHNVIKTSVDLARQDDGEENFGSTPIARTLVRFSMTLANGISKTMPESSKRWMNT
;
A
#
# COMPACT_ATOMS: atom_id res chain seq x y z
N MET A 1 20.11 38.73 -78.25
CA MET A 1 20.85 37.90 -77.28
C MET A 1 20.15 38.05 -75.97
N THR A 2 19.27 37.12 -75.62
CA THR A 2 18.52 37.11 -74.35
C THR A 2 19.10 36.01 -73.46
N PHE A 3 19.71 36.35 -72.33
CA PHE A 3 20.19 35.42 -71.34
C PHE A 3 19.03 34.96 -70.44
N PRO A 4 18.83 33.65 -70.21
CA PRO A 4 17.86 33.15 -69.23
C PRO A 4 18.45 33.21 -67.82
N CYS A 5 17.82 34.00 -66.97
CA CYS A 5 18.12 34.03 -65.53
C CYS A 5 17.49 32.79 -64.86
N ASN A 6 18.35 31.82 -64.50
CA ASN A 6 17.94 30.57 -63.84
C ASN A 6 18.19 30.72 -62.34
N THR A 7 17.26 31.32 -61.62
CA THR A 7 17.21 31.35 -60.16
C THR A 7 16.47 30.16 -59.63
N LYS A 8 17.21 29.01 -59.46
CA LYS A 8 16.75 27.96 -58.53
C LYS A 8 16.96 28.44 -57.11
N LEU A 9 15.97 29.11 -56.55
CA LEU A 9 15.85 29.22 -55.09
C LEU A 9 15.58 27.83 -54.52
N PHE A 10 16.49 27.32 -53.73
CA PHE A 10 16.32 26.16 -52.87
C PHE A 10 15.35 26.58 -51.76
N PRO A 11 14.20 25.88 -51.56
CA PRO A 11 13.50 25.97 -50.31
C PRO A 11 14.17 25.00 -49.31
N LEU A 12 15.10 25.48 -48.54
CA LEU A 12 15.44 24.85 -47.26
C LEU A 12 14.33 25.19 -46.28
N GLN A 13 13.18 24.54 -46.40
CA GLN A 13 12.30 24.38 -45.27
C GLN A 13 12.85 23.20 -44.46
N PRO A 14 13.29 23.40 -43.20
CA PRO A 14 13.51 22.27 -42.32
C PRO A 14 12.18 21.60 -42.19
N GLU A 15 12.04 20.34 -42.64
CA GLU A 15 10.96 19.46 -42.23
C GLU A 15 11.06 19.36 -40.70
N ILE A 16 10.33 20.22 -39.99
CA ILE A 16 10.00 19.99 -38.59
C ILE A 16 9.13 18.72 -38.63
N LYS A 17 9.76 17.59 -38.40
CA LYS A 17 9.11 16.30 -38.29
C LYS A 17 8.21 16.39 -37.06
N TYR A 18 6.95 16.77 -37.26
CA TYR A 18 5.96 16.76 -36.20
C TYR A 18 5.96 15.36 -35.62
N MET A 19 6.32 15.25 -34.35
CA MET A 19 6.25 13.98 -33.63
C MET A 19 4.81 13.50 -33.71
N SER A 20 4.57 12.27 -34.16
CA SER A 20 3.20 11.74 -34.23
C SER A 20 2.59 11.75 -32.82
N MET A 21 1.28 11.95 -32.73
CA MET A 21 0.58 11.92 -31.42
C MET A 21 0.85 10.60 -30.67
N GLU A 22 0.96 9.49 -31.39
CA GLU A 22 1.33 8.19 -30.82
C GLU A 22 2.72 8.23 -30.16
N THR A 23 3.71 8.90 -30.79
CA THR A 23 5.07 9.03 -30.23
C THR A 23 5.05 9.85 -28.94
N ILE A 24 4.22 10.89 -28.85
CA ILE A 24 4.08 11.68 -27.63
C ILE A 24 3.53 10.82 -26.50
N TYR A 25 2.44 10.09 -26.75
CA TYR A 25 1.82 9.23 -25.75
C TYR A 25 2.70 8.04 -25.36
N LEU A 26 3.47 7.48 -26.30
CA LEU A 26 4.48 6.50 -25.97
C LEU A 26 5.55 7.09 -25.02
N GLY A 27 5.97 8.33 -25.26
CA GLY A 27 6.85 9.07 -24.34
C GLY A 27 6.25 9.21 -22.94
N ILE A 28 4.95 9.52 -22.84
CA ILE A 28 4.24 9.58 -21.55
C ILE A 28 4.21 8.22 -20.86
N VAL A 29 3.94 7.13 -21.58
CA VAL A 29 3.96 5.77 -21.02
C VAL A 29 5.34 5.40 -20.50
N ILE A 30 6.40 5.66 -21.27
CA ILE A 30 7.78 5.43 -20.82
C ILE A 30 8.08 6.24 -19.56
N PHE A 31 7.62 7.49 -19.50
CA PHE A 31 7.82 8.35 -18.34
C PHE A 31 7.04 7.84 -17.11
N LEU A 32 5.81 7.33 -17.28
CA LEU A 32 5.05 6.65 -16.23
C LEU A 32 5.82 5.46 -15.65
N PHE A 33 6.49 4.65 -16.47
CA PHE A 33 7.32 3.54 -15.98
C PHE A 33 8.59 4.03 -15.25
N VAL A 34 9.18 5.13 -15.69
CA VAL A 34 10.29 5.76 -14.94
C VAL A 34 9.80 6.23 -13.58
N LEU A 35 8.66 6.90 -13.51
CA LEU A 35 8.02 7.30 -12.25
C LEU A 35 7.68 6.08 -11.39
N ALA A 36 7.20 4.97 -11.96
CA ALA A 36 6.94 3.73 -11.23
C ALA A 36 8.19 3.18 -10.52
N ILE A 37 9.37 3.27 -11.15
CA ILE A 37 10.63 2.85 -10.52
C ILE A 37 10.94 3.75 -9.31
N PHE A 38 10.77 5.06 -9.44
CA PHE A 38 10.94 5.98 -8.31
C PHE A 38 9.91 5.71 -7.22
N ASP A 39 8.67 5.48 -7.59
CA ASP A 39 7.57 5.22 -6.67
C ASP A 39 7.76 3.91 -5.90
N LEU A 40 8.20 2.84 -6.55
CA LEU A 40 8.60 1.59 -5.88
C LEU A 40 9.68 1.83 -4.81
N VAL A 41 10.64 2.73 -5.09
CA VAL A 41 11.72 3.04 -4.15
C VAL A 41 11.22 3.89 -2.99
N VAL A 42 10.46 4.95 -3.25
CA VAL A 42 9.97 5.84 -2.19
C VAL A 42 8.85 5.18 -1.39
N GLY A 43 7.93 4.47 -2.05
CA GLY A 43 6.80 3.80 -1.43
C GLY A 43 7.24 2.67 -0.49
N VAL A 44 8.06 1.72 -0.97
CA VAL A 44 8.55 0.66 -0.08
C VAL A 44 9.40 1.22 1.07
N SER A 45 10.08 2.35 0.86
CA SER A 45 10.84 3.00 1.93
C SER A 45 9.95 3.56 3.04
N ASN A 46 8.75 4.03 2.69
CA ASN A 46 7.74 4.45 3.65
C ASN A 46 7.08 3.25 4.33
N ASP A 47 6.60 2.30 3.54
CA ASP A 47 5.80 1.18 4.02
C ASP A 47 6.61 0.10 4.76
N ALA A 48 7.95 0.12 4.66
CA ALA A 48 8.83 -0.79 5.39
C ALA A 48 8.57 -0.79 6.90
N VAL A 49 8.12 0.33 7.46
CA VAL A 49 7.75 0.43 8.87
C VAL A 49 6.65 -0.56 9.25
N ASN A 50 5.68 -0.81 8.38
CA ASN A 50 4.50 -1.63 8.66
C ASN A 50 4.86 -3.09 8.99
N PHE A 51 5.96 -3.61 8.43
CA PHE A 51 6.40 -4.99 8.67
C PHE A 51 7.74 -5.11 9.42
N LEU A 52 8.51 -4.03 9.58
CA LEU A 52 9.82 -4.06 10.25
C LEU A 52 9.78 -3.55 11.69
N GLN A 53 8.89 -2.59 12.03
CA GLN A 53 8.92 -1.90 13.31
C GLN A 53 8.85 -2.84 14.51
N SER A 54 8.01 -3.89 14.46
CA SER A 54 7.85 -4.85 15.56
C SER A 54 9.13 -5.63 15.83
N ALA A 55 9.81 -6.11 14.78
CA ALA A 55 11.04 -6.88 14.89
C ALA A 55 12.22 -5.99 15.31
N VAL A 56 12.29 -4.76 14.78
CA VAL A 56 13.33 -3.79 15.13
C VAL A 56 13.15 -3.29 16.55
N GLY A 57 11.93 -2.87 16.93
CA GLY A 57 11.61 -2.39 18.27
C GLY A 57 11.79 -3.45 19.34
N ALA A 58 11.41 -4.70 19.08
CA ALA A 58 11.63 -5.83 19.98
C ALA A 58 13.07 -6.35 19.99
N LYS A 59 13.96 -5.85 19.12
CA LYS A 59 15.33 -6.36 18.94
C LYS A 59 15.35 -7.89 18.76
N ALA A 60 14.41 -8.39 17.94
CA ALA A 60 14.21 -9.83 17.75
C ALA A 60 15.42 -10.51 17.13
N ALA A 61 16.09 -9.84 16.18
CA ALA A 61 17.31 -10.30 15.52
C ALA A 61 18.18 -9.10 15.13
N SER A 62 19.32 -9.35 14.48
CA SER A 62 20.12 -8.27 13.88
C SER A 62 19.32 -7.57 12.75
N PHE A 63 19.52 -6.28 12.56
CA PHE A 63 18.80 -5.52 11.52
C PHE A 63 18.96 -6.15 10.13
N LYS A 64 20.16 -6.65 9.81
CA LYS A 64 20.42 -7.36 8.55
C LYS A 64 19.59 -8.64 8.40
N THR A 65 19.43 -9.41 9.49
CA THR A 65 18.60 -10.63 9.49
C THR A 65 17.13 -10.29 9.29
N ILE A 66 16.64 -9.23 9.95
CA ILE A 66 15.26 -8.76 9.81
C ILE A 66 14.99 -8.32 8.36
N LEU A 67 15.89 -7.52 7.77
CA LEU A 67 15.80 -7.10 6.37
C LEU A 67 15.83 -8.28 5.40
N PHE A 68 16.67 -9.28 5.65
CA PHE A 68 16.76 -10.46 4.80
C PHE A 68 15.43 -11.25 4.79
N ILE A 69 14.85 -11.47 5.98
CA ILE A 69 13.55 -12.16 6.12
C ILE A 69 12.44 -11.37 5.46
N ALA A 70 12.39 -10.07 5.69
CA ALA A 70 11.40 -9.19 5.06
C ALA A 70 11.59 -9.12 3.54
N GLY A 71 12.82 -9.03 3.06
CA GLY A 71 13.13 -9.01 1.62
C GLY A 71 12.64 -10.26 0.89
N ILE A 72 12.82 -11.45 1.50
CA ILE A 72 12.25 -12.69 0.95
C ILE A 72 10.72 -12.60 0.90
N GLY A 73 10.07 -12.11 1.97
CA GLY A 73 8.62 -11.93 2.02
C GLY A 73 8.14 -10.98 0.92
N VAL A 74 8.77 -9.81 0.78
CA VAL A 74 8.46 -8.82 -0.27
C VAL A 74 8.61 -9.42 -1.67
N PHE A 75 9.72 -10.10 -1.94
CA PHE A 75 9.97 -10.69 -3.26
C PHE A 75 8.93 -11.75 -3.63
N ILE A 76 8.66 -12.67 -2.71
CA ILE A 76 7.67 -13.74 -2.93
C ILE A 76 6.27 -13.13 -3.07
N GLY A 77 5.90 -12.18 -2.21
CA GLY A 77 4.61 -11.50 -2.27
C GLY A 77 4.38 -10.79 -3.60
N ALA A 78 5.38 -10.04 -4.07
CA ALA A 78 5.33 -9.35 -5.36
C ALA A 78 5.24 -10.34 -6.53
N ALA A 79 6.09 -11.37 -6.54
CA ALA A 79 6.14 -12.36 -7.63
C ALA A 79 4.85 -13.19 -7.74
N LEU A 80 4.15 -13.41 -6.63
CA LEU A 80 2.89 -14.15 -6.59
C LEU A 80 1.64 -13.25 -6.68
N SER A 81 1.82 -11.94 -6.66
CA SER A 81 0.72 -10.98 -6.81
C SER A 81 0.05 -11.15 -8.18
N ASN A 82 -1.27 -11.05 -8.22
CA ASN A 82 -2.02 -11.02 -9.49
C ASN A 82 -2.18 -9.59 -10.04
N GLY A 83 -1.66 -8.58 -9.32
CA GLY A 83 -1.76 -7.20 -9.73
C GLY A 83 -3.19 -6.78 -9.99
N MET A 84 -4.09 -6.87 -8.99
CA MET A 84 -5.46 -6.38 -9.11
C MET A 84 -5.46 -4.86 -9.29
N MET A 85 -5.51 -4.44 -10.56
CA MET A 85 -5.38 -3.04 -10.99
C MET A 85 -6.72 -2.29 -11.00
N ASP A 86 -7.75 -2.88 -10.41
CA ASP A 86 -9.12 -2.39 -10.52
C ASP A 86 -9.29 -0.96 -9.99
N ILE A 87 -8.58 -0.61 -8.90
CA ILE A 87 -8.69 0.74 -8.31
C ILE A 87 -8.14 1.80 -9.26
N ALA A 88 -6.98 1.55 -9.88
CA ALA A 88 -6.35 2.48 -10.81
C ALA A 88 -7.09 2.56 -12.16
N ARG A 89 -7.87 1.54 -12.54
CA ARG A 89 -8.56 1.44 -13.83
C ARG A 89 -9.98 1.99 -13.81
N HIS A 90 -10.78 1.63 -12.81
CA HIS A 90 -12.22 1.98 -12.72
C HIS A 90 -12.73 2.06 -11.28
N GLY A 91 -11.82 2.07 -10.30
CA GLY A 91 -12.22 2.10 -8.88
C GLY A 91 -12.81 3.43 -8.44
N ILE A 92 -12.26 4.54 -8.92
CA ILE A 92 -12.57 5.90 -8.47
C ILE A 92 -13.32 6.70 -9.53
N TYR A 93 -13.05 6.46 -10.81
CA TYR A 93 -13.68 7.14 -11.93
C TYR A 93 -14.40 6.16 -12.85
N GLN A 94 -15.26 6.66 -13.71
CA GLN A 94 -16.01 5.90 -14.71
C GLN A 94 -15.35 6.07 -16.08
N PRO A 95 -14.46 5.13 -16.49
CA PRO A 95 -13.59 5.33 -17.65
C PRO A 95 -14.32 5.46 -18.98
N GLU A 96 -15.56 4.96 -19.07
CA GLU A 96 -16.42 5.08 -20.24
C GLU A 96 -16.80 6.55 -20.58
N HIS A 97 -16.64 7.46 -19.65
CA HIS A 97 -16.90 8.89 -19.82
C HIS A 97 -15.64 9.71 -20.05
N PHE A 98 -14.46 9.09 -20.07
CA PHE A 98 -13.20 9.78 -20.28
C PHE A 98 -12.53 9.35 -21.58
N TYR A 99 -11.97 10.34 -22.28
CA TYR A 99 -11.15 10.10 -23.46
C TYR A 99 -9.75 9.62 -23.08
N PHE A 100 -9.07 8.96 -23.99
CA PHE A 100 -7.70 8.47 -23.81
C PHE A 100 -6.73 9.57 -23.32
N ALA A 101 -6.76 10.75 -23.95
CA ALA A 101 -5.92 11.87 -23.53
C ALA A 101 -6.18 12.31 -22.09
N GLU A 102 -7.45 12.31 -21.67
CA GLU A 102 -7.86 12.70 -20.32
C GLU A 102 -7.39 11.70 -19.27
N ILE A 103 -7.53 10.40 -19.55
CA ILE A 103 -7.00 9.34 -18.68
C ILE A 103 -5.48 9.44 -18.53
N MET A 104 -4.75 9.62 -19.63
CA MET A 104 -3.30 9.77 -19.58
C MET A 104 -2.87 10.98 -18.73
N CYS A 105 -3.62 12.10 -18.77
CA CYS A 105 -3.38 13.26 -17.91
C CYS A 105 -3.62 12.93 -16.43
N ILE A 106 -4.72 12.25 -16.09
CA ILE A 106 -5.01 11.84 -14.70
C ILE A 106 -3.89 10.95 -14.18
N LEU A 107 -3.54 9.88 -14.91
CA LEU A 107 -2.52 8.92 -14.49
C LEU A 107 -1.15 9.57 -14.32
N LEU A 108 -0.78 10.49 -15.20
CA LEU A 108 0.49 11.23 -15.09
C LEU A 108 0.49 12.15 -13.86
N ALA A 109 -0.61 12.86 -13.60
CA ALA A 109 -0.74 13.74 -12.45
C ALA A 109 -0.65 12.96 -11.15
N VAL A 110 -1.31 11.80 -11.04
CA VAL A 110 -1.25 10.90 -9.89
C VAL A 110 0.18 10.46 -9.62
N MET A 111 0.87 9.89 -10.60
CA MET A 111 2.23 9.40 -10.40
C MET A 111 3.23 10.49 -10.03
N LEU A 112 3.10 11.69 -10.60
CA LEU A 112 3.96 12.83 -10.25
C LEU A 112 3.71 13.28 -8.80
N THR A 113 2.45 13.31 -8.38
CA THR A 113 2.06 13.72 -7.03
C THR A 113 2.54 12.72 -6.00
N ASP A 114 2.29 11.42 -6.24
CA ASP A 114 2.63 10.33 -5.30
C ASP A 114 4.13 10.25 -5.03
N VAL A 115 4.96 10.24 -6.08
CA VAL A 115 6.42 10.24 -5.93
C VAL A 115 6.91 11.43 -5.10
N VAL A 116 6.40 12.63 -5.36
CA VAL A 116 6.81 13.84 -4.62
C VAL A 116 6.32 13.80 -3.18
N LEU A 117 5.07 13.43 -2.97
CA LEU A 117 4.44 13.36 -1.65
C LEU A 117 5.15 12.34 -0.76
N LEU A 118 5.33 11.11 -1.25
CA LEU A 118 6.01 10.04 -0.50
C LEU A 118 7.48 10.40 -0.21
N ASP A 119 8.19 11.04 -1.15
CA ASP A 119 9.58 11.46 -0.91
C ASP A 119 9.68 12.52 0.18
N VAL A 120 8.74 13.47 0.23
CA VAL A 120 8.65 14.48 1.30
C VAL A 120 8.40 13.80 2.65
N PHE A 121 7.41 12.91 2.75
CA PHE A 121 7.12 12.18 3.99
C PHE A 121 8.31 11.33 4.46
N ASN A 122 8.98 10.63 3.55
CA ASN A 122 10.17 9.85 3.86
C ASN A 122 11.34 10.72 4.35
N THR A 123 11.51 11.91 3.76
CA THR A 123 12.55 12.86 4.17
C THR A 123 12.29 13.40 5.56
N MET A 124 11.02 13.63 5.90
CA MET A 124 10.60 14.04 7.24
C MET A 124 10.56 12.87 8.24
N GLY A 125 10.77 11.64 7.80
CA GLY A 125 10.68 10.43 8.63
C GLY A 125 9.26 10.13 9.10
N MET A 126 8.23 10.57 8.36
CA MET A 126 6.82 10.36 8.71
C MET A 126 6.26 9.16 7.94
N PRO A 127 5.73 8.14 8.65
CA PRO A 127 4.98 7.08 7.99
C PRO A 127 3.66 7.62 7.43
N THR A 128 3.29 7.18 6.22
CA THR A 128 2.00 7.47 5.60
C THR A 128 1.44 6.20 4.96
N SER A 129 0.23 6.25 4.41
CA SER A 129 -0.36 5.12 3.71
C SER A 129 -0.32 5.38 2.20
N THR A 130 0.42 4.55 1.48
CA THR A 130 0.51 4.61 0.01
C THR A 130 -0.83 4.32 -0.67
N THR A 131 -1.65 3.43 -0.12
CA THR A 131 -3.02 3.19 -0.61
C THR A 131 -3.90 4.44 -0.47
N VAL A 132 -3.82 5.12 0.67
CA VAL A 132 -4.59 6.36 0.90
C VAL A 132 -4.12 7.45 -0.06
N SER A 133 -2.80 7.62 -0.24
CA SER A 133 -2.19 8.56 -1.18
C SER A 133 -2.77 8.36 -2.58
N MET A 134 -2.58 7.17 -3.15
CA MET A 134 -3.04 6.83 -4.50
C MET A 134 -4.55 7.04 -4.69
N VAL A 135 -5.39 6.63 -3.73
CA VAL A 135 -6.85 6.78 -3.81
C VAL A 135 -7.27 8.24 -3.84
N PHE A 136 -6.68 9.08 -2.96
CA PHE A 136 -7.01 10.50 -2.92
C PHE A 136 -6.42 11.28 -4.10
N GLU A 137 -5.29 10.87 -4.64
CA GLU A 137 -4.70 11.44 -5.84
C GLU A 137 -5.53 11.12 -7.09
N LEU A 138 -5.97 9.86 -7.24
CA LEU A 138 -6.91 9.48 -8.29
C LEU A 138 -8.22 10.27 -8.17
N LEU A 139 -8.75 10.39 -6.96
CA LEU A 139 -9.96 11.16 -6.72
C LEU A 139 -9.75 12.65 -7.05
N GLY A 140 -8.64 13.23 -6.62
CA GLY A 140 -8.30 14.64 -6.88
C GLY A 140 -8.09 14.94 -8.36
N GLY A 141 -7.30 14.12 -9.06
CA GLY A 141 -7.06 14.26 -10.50
C GLY A 141 -8.34 14.08 -11.33
N THR A 142 -9.14 13.07 -10.98
CA THR A 142 -10.45 12.83 -11.61
C THR A 142 -11.42 13.97 -11.33
N PHE A 143 -11.50 14.43 -10.08
CA PHE A 143 -12.40 15.53 -9.69
C PHE A 143 -12.07 16.82 -10.43
N ALA A 144 -10.80 17.19 -10.53
CA ALA A 144 -10.37 18.36 -11.25
C ALA A 144 -10.81 18.32 -12.74
N LEU A 145 -10.60 17.17 -13.39
CA LEU A 145 -11.00 17.00 -14.78
C LEU A 145 -12.52 16.90 -14.95
N ALA A 146 -13.22 16.24 -14.02
CA ALA A 146 -14.68 16.15 -14.00
C ALA A 146 -15.33 17.52 -13.87
N LEU A 147 -14.80 18.42 -13.04
CA LEU A 147 -15.28 19.81 -12.96
C LEU A 147 -15.19 20.54 -14.29
N ILE A 148 -14.08 20.37 -15.02
CA ILE A 148 -13.90 20.99 -16.35
C ILE A 148 -14.92 20.41 -17.33
N LYS A 149 -15.16 19.09 -17.30
CA LYS A 149 -16.13 18.44 -18.20
C LYS A 149 -17.55 18.86 -17.90
N VAL A 150 -17.95 18.91 -16.63
CA VAL A 150 -19.30 19.33 -16.22
C VAL A 150 -19.51 20.81 -16.58
N TYR A 151 -18.50 21.68 -16.39
CA TYR A 151 -18.60 23.10 -16.78
C TYR A 151 -18.81 23.29 -18.30
N ASN A 152 -18.23 22.38 -19.12
CA ASN A 152 -18.32 22.45 -20.59
C ASN A 152 -19.47 21.58 -21.17
N SER A 153 -20.30 20.94 -20.35
CA SER A 153 -21.37 20.05 -20.77
C SER A 153 -22.65 20.35 -19.99
N ASP A 154 -23.76 20.47 -20.70
CA ASP A 154 -25.08 20.69 -20.10
C ASP A 154 -25.74 19.36 -19.63
N THR A 155 -25.13 18.21 -19.93
CA THR A 155 -25.76 16.88 -19.72
C THR A 155 -25.04 16.00 -18.72
N LEU A 156 -23.76 16.28 -18.37
CA LEU A 156 -22.96 15.46 -17.47
C LEU A 156 -22.97 16.03 -16.05
N GLY A 157 -23.20 15.15 -15.07
CA GLY A 157 -23.04 15.45 -13.65
C GLY A 157 -21.76 14.84 -13.07
N LEU A 158 -21.33 15.32 -11.91
CA LEU A 158 -20.16 14.74 -11.21
C LEU A 158 -20.35 13.26 -10.86
N GLY A 159 -21.59 12.84 -10.57
CA GLY A 159 -21.91 11.42 -10.28
C GLY A 159 -21.78 10.49 -11.47
N ASP A 160 -21.84 11.04 -12.72
CA ASP A 160 -21.62 10.23 -13.93
C ASP A 160 -20.13 9.99 -14.22
N LEU A 161 -19.26 10.84 -13.67
CA LEU A 161 -17.82 10.81 -13.92
C LEU A 161 -17.04 10.15 -12.78
N ILE A 162 -17.50 10.32 -11.53
CA ILE A 162 -16.85 9.82 -10.33
C ILE A 162 -17.71 8.72 -9.73
N ASN A 163 -17.08 7.60 -9.38
CA ASN A 163 -17.73 6.53 -8.63
C ASN A 163 -17.79 6.92 -7.14
N THR A 164 -18.76 7.77 -6.80
CA THR A 164 -18.91 8.36 -5.46
C THR A 164 -19.17 7.30 -4.39
N ASP A 165 -19.94 6.27 -4.69
CA ASP A 165 -20.27 5.20 -3.73
C ASP A 165 -19.01 4.38 -3.37
N LYS A 166 -18.20 4.06 -4.37
CA LYS A 166 -16.95 3.32 -4.16
C LYS A 166 -15.91 4.17 -3.46
N ALA A 167 -15.76 5.45 -3.85
CA ALA A 167 -14.87 6.39 -3.19
C ALA A 167 -15.24 6.57 -1.71
N LEU A 168 -16.52 6.78 -1.40
CA LEU A 168 -17.00 6.91 -0.02
C LEU A 168 -16.80 5.62 0.77
N SER A 169 -17.09 4.46 0.17
CA SER A 169 -16.86 3.15 0.78
C SER A 169 -15.39 2.94 1.16
N VAL A 170 -14.45 3.28 0.27
CA VAL A 170 -13.00 3.18 0.54
C VAL A 170 -12.59 4.12 1.67
N ILE A 171 -13.03 5.38 1.65
CA ILE A 171 -12.74 6.36 2.71
C ILE A 171 -13.26 5.87 4.07
N MET A 172 -14.51 5.40 4.13
CA MET A 172 -15.09 4.86 5.35
C MET A 172 -14.35 3.61 5.84
N ALA A 173 -13.95 2.72 4.93
CA ALA A 173 -13.18 1.53 5.26
C ALA A 173 -11.82 1.88 5.89
N ILE A 174 -11.14 2.93 5.43
CA ILE A 174 -9.88 3.43 6.00
C ILE A 174 -10.08 3.80 7.47
N PHE A 175 -11.06 4.65 7.79
CA PHE A 175 -11.30 5.09 9.17
C PHE A 175 -11.75 3.93 10.08
N VAL A 176 -12.64 3.07 9.59
CA VAL A 176 -13.14 1.92 10.36
C VAL A 176 -12.01 0.93 10.62
N SER A 177 -11.13 0.68 9.64
CA SER A 177 -10.00 -0.25 9.82
C SER A 177 -9.03 0.22 10.90
N VAL A 178 -8.76 1.52 11.00
CA VAL A 178 -7.91 2.10 12.07
C VAL A 178 -8.53 1.86 13.44
N ALA A 179 -9.82 2.11 13.59
CA ALA A 179 -10.53 1.90 14.87
C ALA A 179 -10.51 0.42 15.29
N ILE A 180 -10.77 -0.50 14.34
CA ILE A 180 -10.74 -1.94 14.57
C ILE A 180 -9.32 -2.39 14.96
N ALA A 181 -8.30 -1.97 14.22
CA ALA A 181 -6.91 -2.32 14.48
C ALA A 181 -6.46 -1.85 15.87
N PHE A 182 -6.81 -0.62 16.25
CA PHE A 182 -6.53 -0.08 17.58
C PHE A 182 -7.17 -0.91 18.69
N PHE A 183 -8.48 -1.17 18.58
CA PHE A 183 -9.23 -1.92 19.59
C PHE A 183 -8.69 -3.34 19.78
N PHE A 184 -8.54 -4.10 18.69
CA PHE A 184 -8.04 -5.47 18.78
C PHE A 184 -6.57 -5.55 19.15
N GLY A 185 -5.73 -4.60 18.71
CA GLY A 185 -4.33 -4.52 19.12
C GLY A 185 -4.20 -4.30 20.63
N MET A 186 -4.98 -3.39 21.19
CA MET A 186 -5.05 -3.14 22.62
C MET A 186 -5.52 -4.39 23.40
N LEU A 187 -6.58 -5.05 22.91
CA LEU A 187 -7.13 -6.26 23.53
C LEU A 187 -6.11 -7.39 23.57
N VAL A 188 -5.45 -7.68 22.45
CA VAL A 188 -4.42 -8.74 22.35
C VAL A 188 -3.24 -8.44 23.25
N GLN A 189 -2.78 -7.18 23.28
CA GLN A 189 -1.67 -6.77 24.17
C GLN A 189 -2.06 -6.91 25.63
N TRP A 190 -3.27 -6.55 26.00
CA TRP A 190 -3.78 -6.72 27.37
C TRP A 190 -3.84 -8.18 27.80
N LEU A 191 -4.38 -9.05 26.93
CA LEU A 191 -4.41 -10.51 27.17
C LEU A 191 -2.99 -11.10 27.30
N ALA A 192 -2.06 -10.69 26.42
CA ALA A 192 -0.67 -11.14 26.50
C ALA A 192 0.00 -10.72 27.82
N ARG A 193 -0.30 -9.51 28.32
CA ARG A 193 0.21 -9.03 29.62
C ARG A 193 -0.37 -9.81 30.81
N ILE A 194 -1.64 -10.22 30.76
CA ILE A 194 -2.24 -11.08 31.79
C ILE A 194 -1.53 -12.45 31.83
N VAL A 195 -1.30 -13.06 30.67
CA VAL A 195 -0.72 -14.41 30.58
C VAL A 195 0.75 -14.43 31.00
N PHE A 196 1.56 -13.48 30.49
CA PHE A 196 3.00 -13.52 30.67
C PHE A 196 3.50 -12.63 31.82
N THR A 197 2.75 -11.60 32.21
CA THR A 197 3.17 -10.58 33.16
C THR A 197 4.49 -9.89 32.74
N PHE A 198 5.05 -8.99 33.56
CA PHE A 198 6.37 -8.42 33.29
C PHE A 198 7.52 -9.41 33.55
N ASN A 199 7.30 -10.46 34.37
CA ASN A 199 8.25 -11.53 34.58
C ASN A 199 7.92 -12.74 33.68
N TYR A 200 7.93 -12.53 32.38
CA TYR A 200 7.55 -13.53 31.38
C TYR A 200 8.36 -14.82 31.47
N LYS A 201 9.63 -14.77 31.91
CA LYS A 201 10.50 -15.95 32.00
C LYS A 201 9.95 -17.03 32.94
N LYS A 202 9.27 -16.64 34.01
CA LYS A 202 8.65 -17.59 34.96
C LYS A 202 7.49 -18.35 34.32
N ASN A 203 6.69 -17.67 33.52
CA ASN A 203 5.48 -18.22 32.93
C ASN A 203 5.73 -18.91 31.57
N MET A 204 6.91 -18.70 30.95
CA MET A 204 7.25 -19.30 29.65
C MET A 204 7.12 -20.83 29.64
N LYS A 205 7.50 -21.50 30.73
CA LYS A 205 7.53 -22.96 30.79
C LYS A 205 6.19 -23.61 30.42
N TYR A 206 5.08 -23.01 30.77
CA TYR A 206 3.74 -23.57 30.60
C TYR A 206 2.95 -22.94 29.47
N SER A 207 3.17 -21.65 29.18
CA SER A 207 2.33 -20.86 28.28
C SER A 207 2.94 -20.66 26.89
N ILE A 208 4.25 -20.92 26.73
CA ILE A 208 4.96 -20.56 25.50
C ILE A 208 4.52 -21.36 24.28
N ALA A 209 4.28 -22.66 24.47
CA ALA A 209 3.84 -23.54 23.37
C ALA A 209 2.44 -23.16 22.87
N LEU A 210 1.52 -22.92 23.82
CA LEU A 210 0.16 -22.52 23.50
C LEU A 210 0.13 -21.14 22.81
N PHE A 211 0.86 -20.16 23.36
CA PHE A 211 0.98 -18.84 22.76
C PHE A 211 1.59 -18.90 21.37
N GLY A 212 2.73 -19.61 21.24
CA GLY A 212 3.41 -19.77 19.96
C GLY A 212 2.55 -20.49 18.93
N GLY A 213 1.80 -21.51 19.36
CA GLY A 213 0.84 -22.23 18.53
C GLY A 213 -0.28 -21.33 18.01
N ILE A 214 -0.92 -20.57 18.89
CA ILE A 214 -1.98 -19.59 18.51
C ILE A 214 -1.40 -18.55 17.56
N ALA A 215 -0.28 -17.92 17.93
CA ALA A 215 0.33 -16.86 17.14
C ALA A 215 0.76 -17.34 15.74
N ALA A 216 1.48 -18.46 15.66
CA ALA A 216 1.92 -19.01 14.38
C ALA A 216 0.74 -19.46 13.50
N THR A 217 -0.29 -20.08 14.09
CA THR A 217 -1.51 -20.44 13.36
C THR A 217 -2.20 -19.20 12.79
N SER A 218 -2.36 -18.16 13.59
CA SER A 218 -2.97 -16.90 13.15
C SER A 218 -2.15 -16.24 12.02
N ILE A 219 -0.83 -16.25 12.13
CA ILE A 219 0.07 -15.70 11.10
C ILE A 219 -0.04 -16.48 9.79
N ILE A 220 0.02 -17.81 9.84
CA ILE A 220 -0.06 -18.65 8.64
C ILE A 220 -1.44 -18.57 8.00
N TYR A 221 -2.51 -18.58 8.80
CA TYR A 221 -3.86 -18.40 8.28
C TYR A 221 -4.05 -17.02 7.63
N PHE A 222 -3.56 -15.95 8.27
CA PHE A 222 -3.54 -14.61 7.67
C PHE A 222 -2.78 -14.59 6.34
N MET A 223 -1.62 -15.23 6.28
CA MET A 223 -0.81 -15.30 5.06
C MET A 223 -1.56 -16.02 3.93
N LEU A 224 -2.25 -17.13 4.22
CA LEU A 224 -3.06 -17.84 3.23
C LEU A 224 -4.25 -17.01 2.73
N ILE A 225 -4.97 -16.36 3.65
CA ILE A 225 -6.23 -15.65 3.32
C ILE A 225 -5.96 -14.25 2.75
N LYS A 226 -4.91 -13.55 3.18
CA LYS A 226 -4.61 -12.18 2.76
C LYS A 226 -3.36 -12.09 1.89
N GLY A 227 -2.27 -12.72 2.29
CA GLY A 227 -1.00 -12.61 1.59
C GLY A 227 -1.00 -13.30 0.22
N LEU A 228 -1.73 -14.39 0.09
CA LEU A 228 -1.75 -15.22 -1.12
C LEU A 228 -3.11 -15.22 -1.84
N LYS A 229 -4.06 -14.42 -1.37
CA LYS A 229 -5.45 -14.37 -1.88
C LYS A 229 -5.51 -14.19 -3.40
N ASP A 230 -4.69 -13.31 -3.92
CA ASP A 230 -4.71 -12.91 -5.33
C ASP A 230 -3.51 -13.45 -6.11
N SER A 231 -2.85 -14.48 -5.58
CA SER A 231 -1.75 -15.16 -6.24
C SER A 231 -2.21 -16.00 -7.43
N SER A 232 -1.31 -16.17 -8.40
CA SER A 232 -1.58 -16.89 -9.66
C SER A 232 -1.97 -18.36 -9.46
N PHE A 233 -1.60 -19.00 -8.35
CA PHE A 233 -1.98 -20.39 -8.02
C PHE A 233 -3.27 -20.49 -7.20
N MET A 234 -3.81 -19.38 -6.72
CA MET A 234 -5.04 -19.35 -5.90
C MET A 234 -6.28 -19.37 -6.81
N THR A 235 -6.57 -20.51 -7.39
CA THR A 235 -7.77 -20.70 -8.21
C THR A 235 -9.06 -20.57 -7.38
N PRO A 236 -10.23 -20.33 -8.01
CA PRO A 236 -11.52 -20.32 -7.32
C PRO A 236 -11.77 -21.60 -6.51
N GLU A 237 -11.36 -22.76 -7.06
CA GLU A 237 -11.49 -24.05 -6.38
C GLU A 237 -10.63 -24.14 -5.12
N ASN A 238 -9.38 -23.63 -5.19
CA ASN A 238 -8.48 -23.58 -4.01
C ASN A 238 -9.06 -22.66 -2.94
N LYS A 239 -9.61 -21.50 -3.33
CA LYS A 239 -10.27 -20.57 -2.38
C LYS A 239 -11.45 -21.25 -1.70
N GLN A 240 -12.30 -21.92 -2.48
CA GLN A 240 -13.44 -22.66 -1.96
C GLN A 240 -13.00 -23.80 -1.02
N TRP A 241 -12.00 -24.56 -1.42
CA TRP A 241 -11.47 -25.66 -0.59
C TRP A 241 -10.94 -25.15 0.76
N ILE A 242 -10.17 -24.05 0.77
CA ILE A 242 -9.68 -23.41 2.00
C ILE A 242 -10.86 -22.96 2.86
N HIS A 243 -11.86 -22.35 2.25
CA HIS A 243 -13.07 -21.89 2.96
C HIS A 243 -13.81 -23.06 3.60
N ASP A 244 -14.06 -24.13 2.86
CA ASP A 244 -14.81 -25.31 3.33
C ASP A 244 -14.04 -26.08 4.40
N ASN A 245 -12.70 -26.07 4.35
CA ASN A 245 -11.83 -26.77 5.31
C ASN A 245 -11.18 -25.84 6.35
N THR A 246 -11.68 -24.63 6.53
CA THR A 246 -11.10 -23.63 7.45
C THR A 246 -10.88 -24.16 8.86
N ALA A 247 -11.88 -24.84 9.44
CA ALA A 247 -11.80 -25.41 10.80
C ALA A 247 -10.71 -26.51 10.90
N LEU A 248 -10.60 -27.35 9.88
CA LEU A 248 -9.59 -28.41 9.81
C LEU A 248 -8.18 -27.80 9.68
N LEU A 249 -8.03 -26.78 8.83
CA LEU A 249 -6.75 -26.08 8.65
C LEU A 249 -6.30 -25.38 9.93
N ILE A 250 -7.20 -24.62 10.58
CA ILE A 250 -6.87 -23.93 11.83
C ILE A 250 -6.48 -24.94 12.92
N THR A 251 -7.24 -26.03 13.08
CA THR A 251 -6.95 -27.05 14.09
C THR A 251 -5.65 -27.78 13.79
N GLY A 252 -5.43 -28.15 12.53
CA GLY A 252 -4.19 -28.81 12.09
C GLY A 252 -2.95 -27.95 12.30
N PHE A 253 -3.01 -26.68 11.88
CA PHE A 253 -1.92 -25.73 12.11
C PHE A 253 -1.70 -25.47 13.60
N PHE A 254 -2.76 -25.33 14.38
CA PHE A 254 -2.63 -25.11 15.81
C PHE A 254 -1.92 -26.26 16.52
N VAL A 255 -2.30 -27.51 16.24
CA VAL A 255 -1.64 -28.67 16.81
C VAL A 255 -0.18 -28.75 16.36
N PHE A 256 0.06 -28.62 15.05
CA PHE A 256 1.41 -28.65 14.48
C PHE A 256 2.33 -27.59 15.08
N PHE A 257 1.89 -26.32 15.08
CA PHE A 257 2.71 -25.22 15.59
C PHE A 257 2.87 -25.26 17.10
N THR A 258 1.88 -25.72 17.85
CA THR A 258 2.01 -25.89 19.30
C THR A 258 3.12 -26.89 19.63
N ILE A 259 3.15 -28.02 18.93
CA ILE A 259 4.20 -29.04 19.09
C ILE A 259 5.56 -28.47 18.65
N LEU A 260 5.62 -27.83 17.50
CA LEU A 260 6.84 -27.22 16.97
C LEU A 260 7.42 -26.19 17.94
N MET A 261 6.59 -25.27 18.45
CA MET A 261 7.02 -24.23 19.40
C MET A 261 7.50 -24.82 20.73
N GLN A 262 6.89 -25.93 21.17
CA GLN A 262 7.37 -26.65 22.33
C GLN A 262 8.77 -27.29 22.10
N ILE A 263 8.99 -27.88 20.94
CA ILE A 263 10.30 -28.43 20.55
C ILE A 263 11.36 -27.31 20.49
N LEU A 264 11.04 -26.17 19.84
CA LEU A 264 11.94 -25.02 19.79
C LEU A 264 12.28 -24.50 21.21
N HIS A 265 11.30 -24.48 22.09
CA HIS A 265 11.54 -24.11 23.50
C HIS A 265 12.49 -25.06 24.20
N TRP A 266 12.37 -26.39 24.01
CA TRP A 266 13.28 -27.36 24.53
C TRP A 266 14.70 -27.23 23.96
N CYS A 267 14.81 -26.83 22.69
CA CYS A 267 16.07 -26.48 22.04
C CYS A 267 16.65 -25.13 22.51
N LYS A 268 16.04 -24.48 23.53
CA LYS A 268 16.44 -23.18 24.08
C LYS A 268 16.36 -22.03 23.07
N ILE A 269 15.59 -22.18 21.98
CA ILE A 269 15.31 -21.13 21.03
C ILE A 269 14.21 -20.23 21.61
N ASN A 270 14.39 -18.92 21.48
CA ASN A 270 13.40 -17.96 21.97
C ASN A 270 12.19 -17.90 21.01
N VAL A 271 11.09 -18.54 21.42
CA VAL A 271 9.86 -18.65 20.63
C VAL A 271 9.26 -17.27 20.30
N PHE A 272 9.35 -16.28 21.19
CA PHE A 272 8.86 -14.92 20.89
C PHE A 272 9.59 -14.31 19.70
N LYS A 273 10.91 -14.49 19.61
CA LYS A 273 11.69 -14.03 18.45
C LYS A 273 11.28 -14.73 17.16
N VAL A 274 11.02 -16.02 17.23
CA VAL A 274 10.55 -16.81 16.07
C VAL A 274 9.20 -16.28 15.61
N VAL A 275 8.24 -16.09 16.52
CA VAL A 275 6.89 -15.55 16.19
C VAL A 275 6.99 -14.17 15.57
N VAL A 276 7.82 -13.27 16.12
CA VAL A 276 8.00 -11.92 15.56
C VAL A 276 8.60 -11.97 14.16
N LEU A 277 9.60 -12.82 13.92
CA LEU A 277 10.21 -12.97 12.58
C LEU A 277 9.25 -13.60 11.56
N MET A 278 8.45 -14.59 12.00
CA MET A 278 7.35 -15.12 11.16
C MET A 278 6.33 -14.02 10.81
N GLY A 279 5.97 -13.21 11.79
CA GLY A 279 5.09 -12.04 11.56
C GLY A 279 5.67 -11.04 10.58
N THR A 280 6.97 -10.73 10.71
CA THR A 280 7.68 -9.85 9.76
C THR A 280 7.65 -10.42 8.34
N PHE A 281 7.92 -11.70 8.16
CA PHE A 281 7.83 -12.36 6.85
C PHE A 281 6.41 -12.30 6.27
N ALA A 282 5.41 -12.69 7.07
CA ALA A 282 4.02 -12.74 6.63
C ALA A 282 3.45 -11.37 6.28
N LEU A 283 3.77 -10.34 7.09
CA LEU A 283 3.37 -8.96 6.81
C LEU A 283 4.08 -8.42 5.55
N ALA A 284 5.37 -8.69 5.38
CA ALA A 284 6.12 -8.28 4.20
C ALA A 284 5.57 -8.94 2.92
N LEU A 285 5.21 -10.22 3.00
CA LEU A 285 4.58 -10.95 1.90
C LEU A 285 3.20 -10.40 1.57
N ALA A 286 2.36 -10.18 2.59
CA ALA A 286 1.02 -9.64 2.40
C ALA A 286 1.05 -8.20 1.87
N PHE A 287 1.98 -7.38 2.38
CA PHE A 287 2.24 -6.03 1.87
C PHE A 287 2.56 -6.07 0.37
N ALA A 288 3.60 -6.79 -0.04
CA ALA A 288 3.98 -6.84 -1.44
C ALA A 288 2.91 -7.48 -2.33
N GLY A 289 2.13 -8.43 -1.81
CA GLY A 289 1.02 -9.04 -2.53
C GLY A 289 -0.14 -8.08 -2.81
N ASN A 290 -0.42 -7.15 -1.90
CA ASN A 290 -1.53 -6.21 -2.00
C ASN A 290 -1.11 -4.82 -2.49
N ASP A 291 -0.02 -4.27 -1.94
CA ASP A 291 0.32 -2.85 -2.10
C ASP A 291 1.23 -2.58 -3.31
N LEU A 292 1.75 -3.63 -3.97
CA LEU A 292 2.45 -3.51 -5.24
C LEU A 292 1.62 -2.75 -6.29
N VAL A 293 0.29 -2.94 -6.26
CA VAL A 293 -0.66 -2.27 -7.16
C VAL A 293 -0.63 -0.75 -7.01
N ASN A 294 -0.37 -0.24 -5.81
CA ASN A 294 -0.30 1.20 -5.56
C ASN A 294 0.82 1.84 -6.38
N PHE A 295 1.93 1.15 -6.58
CA PHE A 295 3.12 1.66 -7.25
C PHE A 295 3.13 1.43 -8.77
N ILE A 296 2.65 0.25 -9.21
CA ILE A 296 2.69 -0.10 -10.65
C ILE A 296 1.33 -0.11 -11.32
N GLY A 297 0.23 0.03 -10.57
CA GLY A 297 -1.13 -0.03 -11.10
C GLY A 297 -1.44 1.11 -12.06
N VAL A 298 -1.07 2.32 -11.70
CA VAL A 298 -1.28 3.52 -12.51
C VAL A 298 -0.46 3.47 -13.82
N PRO A 299 0.85 3.17 -13.80
CA PRO A 299 1.64 2.98 -15.03
C PRO A 299 1.12 1.87 -15.94
N LEU A 300 0.68 0.77 -15.37
CA LEU A 300 0.12 -0.35 -16.15
C LEU A 300 -1.27 -0.03 -16.71
N ALA A 301 -2.07 0.77 -16.01
CA ALA A 301 -3.32 1.30 -16.57
C ALA A 301 -3.02 2.21 -17.77
N GLY A 302 -2.02 3.09 -17.67
CA GLY A 302 -1.55 3.92 -18.77
C GLY A 302 -1.05 3.12 -19.96
N TYR A 303 -0.26 2.08 -19.72
CA TYR A 303 0.22 1.16 -20.74
C TYR A 303 -0.92 0.42 -21.44
N SER A 304 -1.85 -0.12 -20.67
CA SER A 304 -3.06 -0.80 -21.20
C SER A 304 -3.92 0.15 -22.04
N SER A 305 -4.08 1.40 -21.58
CA SER A 305 -4.80 2.45 -22.31
C SER A 305 -4.13 2.79 -23.63
N PHE A 306 -2.80 2.87 -23.63
CA PHE A 306 -2.03 3.16 -24.84
C PHE A 306 -2.12 2.03 -25.86
N ILE A 307 -2.03 0.77 -25.42
CA ILE A 307 -2.18 -0.40 -26.33
C ILE A 307 -3.57 -0.40 -26.95
N ASP A 308 -4.62 -0.18 -26.18
CA ASP A 308 -5.98 -0.14 -26.71
C ASP A 308 -6.19 1.03 -27.66
N TYR A 309 -5.69 2.21 -27.34
CA TYR A 309 -5.74 3.37 -28.22
C TYR A 309 -5.03 3.11 -29.55
N THR A 310 -3.82 2.54 -29.53
CA THR A 310 -3.07 2.25 -30.77
C THR A 310 -3.72 1.17 -31.62
N ALA A 311 -4.42 0.21 -30.99
CA ALA A 311 -5.11 -0.86 -31.71
C ALA A 311 -6.47 -0.42 -32.29
N ASN A 312 -7.23 0.40 -31.56
CA ASN A 312 -8.65 0.64 -31.84
C ASN A 312 -9.03 2.12 -31.94
N GLY A 313 -8.20 3.04 -31.45
CA GLY A 313 -8.56 4.45 -31.20
C GLY A 313 -7.94 5.46 -32.15
N THR A 314 -6.97 5.07 -32.98
CA THR A 314 -6.19 5.99 -33.83
C THR A 314 -7.05 6.79 -34.80
N ALA A 315 -8.11 6.18 -35.35
CA ALA A 315 -9.04 6.85 -36.26
C ALA A 315 -9.89 7.93 -35.58
N ALA A 316 -10.23 7.75 -34.31
CA ALA A 316 -11.00 8.72 -33.52
C ALA A 316 -10.12 9.83 -32.91
N GLY A 317 -8.83 9.59 -32.84
CA GLY A 317 -7.86 10.47 -32.17
C GLY A 317 -7.92 10.41 -30.63
N PRO A 318 -6.91 10.97 -29.94
CA PRO A 318 -6.78 10.83 -28.49
C PRO A 318 -7.88 11.55 -27.69
N HIS A 319 -8.54 12.54 -28.28
CA HIS A 319 -9.66 13.31 -27.70
C HIS A 319 -11.03 12.80 -28.16
N GLY A 320 -11.09 11.74 -28.94
CA GLY A 320 -12.34 11.13 -29.44
C GLY A 320 -12.51 9.66 -29.02
N PHE A 321 -11.48 9.02 -28.52
CA PHE A 321 -11.50 7.60 -28.14
C PHE A 321 -11.79 7.43 -26.66
N LEU A 322 -12.95 6.87 -26.31
CA LEU A 322 -13.38 6.60 -24.94
C LEU A 322 -12.74 5.33 -24.39
N MET A 323 -12.39 5.35 -23.10
CA MET A 323 -11.60 4.29 -22.46
C MET A 323 -12.46 3.21 -21.76
N SER A 324 -13.56 2.79 -22.39
CA SER A 324 -14.45 1.74 -21.86
C SER A 324 -13.74 0.39 -21.64
N SER A 325 -12.63 0.14 -22.31
CA SER A 325 -11.81 -1.07 -22.13
C SER A 325 -11.20 -1.20 -20.75
N LEU A 326 -11.05 -0.09 -20.03
CA LEU A 326 -10.54 -0.10 -18.65
C LEU A 326 -11.51 -0.75 -17.66
N LEU A 327 -12.79 -0.93 -18.01
CA LEU A 327 -13.77 -1.67 -17.20
C LEU A 327 -13.45 -3.18 -17.12
N GLY A 328 -12.72 -3.70 -18.09
CA GLY A 328 -12.34 -5.11 -18.13
C GLY A 328 -11.22 -5.45 -17.13
N ALA A 329 -11.21 -6.70 -16.66
CA ALA A 329 -10.14 -7.19 -15.81
C ALA A 329 -8.79 -7.18 -16.54
N ALA A 330 -7.76 -6.60 -15.93
CA ALA A 330 -6.41 -6.62 -16.47
C ALA A 330 -5.60 -7.78 -15.91
N LYS A 331 -4.86 -8.45 -16.77
CA LYS A 331 -3.84 -9.41 -16.36
C LYS A 331 -2.48 -8.71 -16.43
N THR A 332 -1.80 -8.63 -15.31
CA THR A 332 -0.44 -8.09 -15.26
C THR A 332 0.54 -9.15 -15.72
N PRO A 333 1.40 -8.88 -16.73
CA PRO A 333 2.46 -9.78 -17.09
C PRO A 333 3.41 -10.05 -15.92
N TRP A 334 3.73 -11.31 -15.67
CA TRP A 334 4.53 -11.75 -14.52
C TRP A 334 5.92 -11.10 -14.42
N TYR A 335 6.51 -10.72 -15.54
CA TYR A 335 7.82 -10.07 -15.56
C TYR A 335 7.81 -8.67 -14.94
N PHE A 336 6.69 -7.93 -14.99
CA PHE A 336 6.55 -6.67 -14.26
C PHE A 336 6.52 -6.91 -12.74
N LEU A 337 5.84 -7.97 -12.31
CA LEU A 337 5.74 -8.32 -10.89
C LEU A 337 7.12 -8.70 -10.30
N ILE A 338 7.87 -9.54 -11.01
CA ILE A 338 9.22 -9.93 -10.60
C ILE A 338 10.18 -8.72 -10.62
N GLY A 339 10.13 -7.91 -11.69
CA GLY A 339 10.94 -6.69 -11.80
C GLY A 339 10.66 -5.71 -10.66
N ALA A 340 9.39 -5.45 -10.38
CA ALA A 340 8.98 -4.59 -9.28
C ALA A 340 9.40 -5.16 -7.92
N GLY A 341 9.21 -6.46 -7.69
CA GLY A 341 9.68 -7.14 -6.48
C GLY A 341 11.18 -7.01 -6.26
N ALA A 342 11.98 -7.15 -7.32
CA ALA A 342 13.43 -6.98 -7.25
C ALA A 342 13.82 -5.52 -6.89
N ILE A 343 13.15 -4.53 -7.49
CA ILE A 343 13.36 -3.11 -7.17
C ILE A 343 12.98 -2.81 -5.71
N MET A 344 11.85 -3.32 -5.24
CA MET A 344 11.40 -3.16 -3.85
C MET A 344 12.40 -3.74 -2.86
N VAL A 345 12.93 -4.95 -3.11
CA VAL A 345 13.96 -5.55 -2.24
C VAL A 345 15.26 -4.74 -2.26
N TYR A 346 15.68 -4.30 -3.44
CA TYR A 346 16.85 -3.43 -3.55
C TYR A 346 16.66 -2.12 -2.76
N ALA A 347 15.52 -1.46 -2.92
CA ALA A 347 15.19 -0.24 -2.20
C ALA A 347 15.14 -0.48 -0.67
N LEU A 348 14.49 -1.57 -0.23
CA LEU A 348 14.42 -1.95 1.18
C LEU A 348 15.80 -2.12 1.81
N CYS A 349 16.75 -2.71 1.07
CA CYS A 349 18.11 -2.96 1.56
C CYS A 349 19.02 -1.71 1.54
N THR A 350 18.75 -0.74 0.66
CA THR A 350 19.65 0.39 0.42
C THR A 350 19.14 1.73 0.94
N SER A 351 17.82 1.86 1.16
CA SER A 351 17.19 3.12 1.55
C SER A 351 17.53 3.55 2.98
N LYS A 352 18.23 4.68 3.10
CA LYS A 352 18.43 5.34 4.39
C LYS A 352 17.15 5.99 4.92
N LYS A 353 16.25 6.42 4.02
CA LYS A 353 14.97 7.06 4.39
C LYS A 353 14.04 6.05 5.07
N ALA A 354 14.00 4.79 4.61
CA ALA A 354 13.27 3.71 5.29
C ALA A 354 13.69 3.56 6.75
N HIS A 355 15.00 3.63 7.01
CA HIS A 355 15.52 3.55 8.37
C HIS A 355 15.04 4.71 9.26
N ASN A 356 14.96 5.93 8.71
CA ASN A 356 14.44 7.09 9.44
C ASN A 356 12.96 6.94 9.81
N VAL A 357 12.13 6.47 8.88
CA VAL A 357 10.69 6.23 9.12
C VAL A 357 10.50 5.16 10.20
N ILE A 358 11.25 4.05 10.13
CA ILE A 358 11.21 2.98 11.14
C ILE A 358 11.66 3.52 12.51
N LYS A 359 12.74 4.31 12.55
CA LYS A 359 13.25 4.91 13.78
C LYS A 359 12.19 5.80 14.43
N THR A 360 11.55 6.69 13.66
CA THR A 360 10.47 7.55 14.16
C THR A 360 9.35 6.73 14.77
N SER A 361 8.88 5.67 14.09
CA SER A 361 7.79 4.82 14.59
C SER A 361 8.18 4.06 15.87
N VAL A 362 9.41 3.57 15.96
CA VAL A 362 9.94 2.91 17.17
C VAL A 362 10.07 3.90 18.31
N ASP A 363 10.54 5.13 18.03
CA ASP A 363 10.69 6.18 19.04
C ASP A 363 9.33 6.66 19.58
N LEU A 364 8.30 6.74 18.74
CA LEU A 364 6.93 7.04 19.17
C LEU A 364 6.33 5.97 20.11
N ALA A 365 6.81 4.73 20.05
CA ALA A 365 6.38 3.65 20.94
C ALA A 365 7.12 3.61 22.28
N ARG A 366 8.12 4.48 22.50
CA ARG A 366 8.85 4.57 23.77
C ARG A 366 7.94 5.09 24.88
N GLN A 367 8.16 4.56 26.09
CA GLN A 367 7.49 5.03 27.31
C GLN A 367 8.39 5.94 28.16
N ASP A 368 9.65 6.10 27.76
CA ASP A 368 10.62 6.96 28.43
C ASP A 368 10.55 8.40 27.87
N ASP A 369 10.91 9.39 28.70
CA ASP A 369 11.07 10.77 28.27
C ASP A 369 12.16 10.85 27.19
N GLY A 370 11.84 11.40 26.04
CA GLY A 370 12.76 11.54 24.92
C GLY A 370 12.57 12.88 24.18
N GLU A 371 13.46 13.19 23.25
CA GLU A 371 13.29 14.34 22.37
C GLU A 371 12.08 14.13 21.47
N GLU A 372 11.18 15.12 21.41
CA GLU A 372 10.05 15.12 20.48
C GLU A 372 10.55 15.38 19.07
N ASN A 373 10.30 14.43 18.15
CA ASN A 373 10.69 14.57 16.76
C ASN A 373 9.85 15.62 16.01
N PHE A 374 8.65 15.91 16.50
CA PHE A 374 7.72 16.83 15.86
C PHE A 374 7.14 17.82 16.89
N GLY A 375 7.19 19.10 16.58
CA GLY A 375 6.51 20.13 17.36
C GLY A 375 4.98 19.99 17.27
N SER A 376 4.28 20.38 18.35
CA SER A 376 2.82 20.33 18.38
C SER A 376 2.20 21.35 17.42
N THR A 377 1.35 20.90 16.49
CA THR A 377 0.58 21.80 15.62
C THR A 377 -0.59 22.43 16.39
N PRO A 378 -1.11 23.62 15.97
CA PRO A 378 -2.30 24.22 16.57
C PRO A 378 -3.52 23.27 16.57
N ILE A 379 -3.69 22.49 15.50
CA ILE A 379 -4.77 21.50 15.36
C ILE A 379 -4.62 20.38 16.39
N ALA A 380 -3.42 19.81 16.53
CA ALA A 380 -3.13 18.78 17.52
C ALA A 380 -3.40 19.28 18.93
N ARG A 381 -2.97 20.51 19.28
CA ARG A 381 -3.25 21.14 20.55
C ARG A 381 -4.75 21.32 20.82
N THR A 382 -5.52 21.72 19.81
CA THR A 382 -6.98 21.86 19.92
C THR A 382 -7.66 20.52 20.16
N LEU A 383 -7.28 19.47 19.40
CA LEU A 383 -7.79 18.10 19.58
C LEU A 383 -7.50 17.55 20.96
N VAL A 384 -6.25 17.71 21.45
CA VAL A 384 -5.87 17.27 22.81
C VAL A 384 -6.66 18.03 23.88
N ARG A 385 -6.81 19.34 23.76
CA ARG A 385 -7.64 20.14 24.71
C ARG A 385 -9.09 19.69 24.69
N PHE A 386 -9.65 19.42 23.51
CA PHE A 386 -11.02 18.92 23.39
C PHE A 386 -11.18 17.52 24.02
N SER A 387 -10.26 16.59 23.75
CA SER A 387 -10.28 15.26 24.36
C SER A 387 -10.12 15.30 25.90
N MET A 388 -9.22 16.16 26.40
CA MET A 388 -9.06 16.39 27.84
C MET A 388 -10.33 17.00 28.49
N THR A 389 -11.01 17.91 27.80
CA THR A 389 -12.25 18.50 28.29
C THR A 389 -13.36 17.44 28.37
N LEU A 390 -13.46 16.58 27.33
CA LEU A 390 -14.38 15.45 27.33
C LEU A 390 -14.06 14.44 28.45
N ALA A 391 -12.80 14.05 28.59
CA ALA A 391 -12.34 13.13 29.62
C ALA A 391 -12.62 13.67 31.03
N ASN A 392 -12.35 14.96 31.25
CA ASN A 392 -12.67 15.63 32.52
C ASN A 392 -14.19 15.75 32.78
N GLY A 393 -14.97 15.96 31.72
CA GLY A 393 -16.44 15.95 31.81
C GLY A 393 -16.97 14.58 32.23
N ILE A 394 -16.49 13.52 31.56
CA ILE A 394 -16.84 12.13 31.88
C ILE A 394 -16.39 11.74 33.29
N SER A 395 -15.15 12.10 33.65
CA SER A 395 -14.59 11.84 35.00
C SER A 395 -15.40 12.50 36.12
N LYS A 396 -15.98 13.68 35.90
CA LYS A 396 -16.86 14.34 36.89
C LYS A 396 -18.17 13.61 37.11
N THR A 397 -18.68 12.90 36.13
CA THR A 397 -19.98 12.15 36.19
C THR A 397 -19.78 10.70 36.63
N MET A 398 -18.53 10.20 36.68
CA MET A 398 -18.24 8.82 37.08
C MET A 398 -18.30 8.63 38.62
N PRO A 399 -18.81 7.48 39.10
CA PRO A 399 -18.72 7.09 40.49
C PRO A 399 -17.29 6.93 40.97
N GLU A 400 -17.03 7.20 42.26
CA GLU A 400 -15.67 7.13 42.87
C GLU A 400 -15.01 5.75 42.75
N SER A 401 -15.79 4.67 42.72
CA SER A 401 -15.29 3.30 42.52
C SER A 401 -14.62 3.11 41.15
N SER A 402 -15.20 3.71 40.10
CA SER A 402 -14.66 3.64 38.73
C SER A 402 -13.44 4.53 38.56
N LYS A 403 -13.36 5.66 39.27
CA LYS A 403 -12.17 6.53 39.26
C LYS A 403 -10.94 5.86 39.89
N ARG A 404 -11.14 5.10 40.98
CA ARG A 404 -10.05 4.33 41.59
C ARG A 404 -9.48 3.26 40.69
N TRP A 405 -10.36 2.59 39.90
CA TRP A 405 -9.94 1.54 38.97
C TRP A 405 -9.15 2.10 37.76
N MET A 406 -9.43 3.33 37.33
CA MET A 406 -8.68 3.98 36.24
C MET A 406 -7.31 4.53 36.69
N ASN A 407 -7.10 4.77 37.98
CA ASN A 407 -5.85 5.31 38.53
C ASN A 407 -4.91 4.21 39.08
N THR A 408 -5.29 2.95 39.02
CA THR A 408 -4.47 1.77 39.33
C THR A 408 -4.08 1.04 38.05
#